data_bd29c0e422b3af8ebd497c9b2261a27e
#
_entry.id   bd29c0e422b3af8ebd497c9b2261a27e
#
_cell.length_a   1.000
_cell.length_b   1.000
_cell.length_c   1.000
_cell.angle_alpha   90.00
_cell.angle_beta   90.00
_cell.angle_gamma   90.00
#
_symmetry.space_group_name_H-M   'P 1'
#
loop_
_entity.id
_entity.type
_entity.pdbx_description
1 polymer ?
#
loop_
_entity_poly.entity_id
_entity_poly.type
_entity_poly.pdbx_seq_one_letter_code
_entity_poly.pdbx_strand_id
1 'polypeptide(L)'
;MAKIGIIGGGSWGTALAILLANKNNEVHIWVRNELQLKQMKELRENKKYLPGAFIPDEIDITNDISRVIYNKELIVLAVASYGIRESLNNCKKDFNKEQVIVNVA
;
A
#
# COMPACT_ATOMS: atom_id res chain seq x y z
N MET A 1 11.62 11.21 8.11
CA MET A 1 11.08 10.32 7.05
C MET A 1 10.75 8.96 7.63
N ALA A 2 9.51 8.55 7.55
CA ALA A 2 9.09 7.21 7.99
C ALA A 2 9.00 6.27 6.78
N LYS A 3 9.14 4.97 7.05
CA LYS A 3 8.92 3.91 6.05
C LYS A 3 7.54 3.33 6.27
N ILE A 4 6.68 3.46 5.28
CA ILE A 4 5.25 3.16 5.40
C ILE A 4 4.83 2.15 4.35
N GLY A 5 4.11 1.12 4.79
CA GLY A 5 3.48 0.15 3.91
C GLY A 5 1.97 0.32 3.94
N ILE A 6 1.34 0.36 2.77
CA ILE A 6 -0.12 0.46 2.66
C ILE A 6 -0.64 -0.77 1.95
N ILE A 7 -1.54 -1.49 2.58
CA ILE A 7 -2.11 -2.71 2.04
C ILE A 7 -3.51 -2.41 1.52
N GLY A 8 -3.62 -2.25 0.21
CA GLY A 8 -4.87 -1.99 -0.47
C GLY A 8 -4.80 -0.87 -1.47
N GLY A 9 -5.21 -1.14 -2.71
CA GLY A 9 -5.19 -0.21 -3.83
C GLY A 9 -6.53 0.43 -4.14
N GLY A 10 -7.43 0.53 -3.16
CA GLY A 10 -8.69 1.23 -3.32
C GLY A 10 -8.51 2.75 -3.20
N SER A 11 -9.62 3.48 -3.09
CA SER A 11 -9.57 4.94 -3.00
C SER A 11 -8.86 5.43 -1.74
N TRP A 12 -9.15 4.84 -0.58
CA TRP A 12 -8.51 5.22 0.69
C TRP A 12 -7.02 4.93 0.68
N GLY A 13 -6.63 3.71 0.29
CA GLY A 13 -5.22 3.32 0.26
C GLY A 13 -4.41 4.21 -0.66
N THR A 14 -4.93 4.48 -1.85
CA THR A 14 -4.26 5.35 -2.82
C THR A 14 -4.15 6.79 -2.32
N ALA A 15 -5.23 7.34 -1.76
CA ALA A 15 -5.23 8.71 -1.23
C ALA A 15 -4.23 8.86 -0.08
N LEU A 16 -4.19 7.89 0.83
CA LEU A 16 -3.23 7.91 1.94
C LEU A 16 -1.79 7.78 1.46
N ALA A 17 -1.55 6.92 0.46
CA ALA A 17 -0.21 6.77 -0.11
C ALA A 17 0.30 8.11 -0.66
N ILE A 18 -0.54 8.80 -1.42
CA ILE A 18 -0.18 10.09 -2.00
C ILE A 18 0.07 11.13 -0.90
N LEU A 19 -0.84 11.21 0.08
CA LEU A 19 -0.71 12.17 1.18
C LEU A 19 0.59 11.96 1.94
N LEU A 20 0.89 10.72 2.30
CA LEU A 20 2.07 10.41 3.11
C LEU A 20 3.37 10.58 2.32
N ALA A 21 3.37 10.26 1.02
CA ALA A 21 4.53 10.50 0.17
C ALA A 21 4.80 12.00 0.03
N ASN A 22 3.75 12.82 -0.09
CA ASN A 22 3.90 14.27 -0.18
C ASN A 22 4.42 14.89 1.12
N LYS A 23 4.34 14.17 2.23
CA LYS A 23 4.93 14.57 3.50
C LYS A 23 6.34 14.02 3.70
N ASN A 24 6.97 13.63 2.62
CA ASN A 24 8.36 13.19 2.59
C ASN A 24 8.62 11.85 3.28
N ASN A 25 7.65 10.95 3.22
CA ASN A 25 7.79 9.59 3.71
C ASN A 25 8.09 8.62 2.55
N GLU A 26 8.77 7.51 2.86
CA GLU A 26 8.95 6.42 1.92
C GLU A 26 7.70 5.54 1.96
N VAL A 27 7.00 5.42 0.84
CA VAL A 27 5.71 4.73 0.79
C VAL A 27 5.74 3.59 -0.21
N HIS A 28 5.27 2.43 0.24
CA HIS A 28 5.04 1.25 -0.59
C HIS A 28 3.56 0.90 -0.49
N ILE A 29 2.91 0.65 -1.63
CA ILE A 29 1.50 0.28 -1.65
C ILE A 29 1.32 -1.09 -2.32
N TRP A 30 0.58 -1.97 -1.66
CA TRP A 30 0.26 -3.29 -2.19
C TRP A 30 -1.07 -3.25 -2.93
N VAL A 31 -1.03 -3.69 -4.20
CA VAL A 31 -2.21 -3.77 -5.06
C VAL A 31 -2.36 -5.22 -5.51
N ARG A 32 -3.48 -5.84 -5.14
CA ARG A 32 -3.71 -7.26 -5.39
C ARG A 32 -3.96 -7.59 -6.86
N ASN A 33 -4.77 -6.79 -7.54
CA ASN A 33 -5.18 -7.06 -8.91
C ASN A 33 -4.08 -6.68 -9.90
N GLU A 34 -3.64 -7.65 -10.70
CA GLU A 34 -2.51 -7.43 -11.62
C GLU A 34 -2.80 -6.39 -12.71
N LEU A 35 -4.02 -6.35 -13.22
CA LEU A 35 -4.39 -5.36 -14.23
C LEU A 35 -4.38 -3.96 -13.65
N GLN A 36 -4.93 -3.81 -12.45
CA GLN A 36 -4.91 -2.54 -11.73
C GLN A 36 -3.49 -2.10 -11.41
N LEU A 37 -2.67 -3.04 -10.95
CA LEU A 37 -1.25 -2.79 -10.65
C LEU A 37 -0.53 -2.23 -11.87
N LYS A 38 -0.67 -2.90 -13.01
CA LYS A 38 -0.03 -2.48 -14.25
C LYS A 38 -0.49 -1.09 -14.68
N GLN A 39 -1.78 -0.84 -14.63
CA GLN A 39 -2.37 0.44 -14.98
C GLN A 39 -1.85 1.56 -14.08
N MET A 40 -1.80 1.32 -12.78
CA MET A 40 -1.30 2.30 -11.82
C MET A 40 0.17 2.62 -12.02
N LYS A 41 0.99 1.61 -12.31
CA LYS A 41 2.42 1.80 -12.56
C LYS A 41 2.68 2.56 -13.85
N GLU A 42 1.95 2.24 -14.91
CA GLU A 42 2.13 2.87 -16.22
C GLU A 42 1.63 4.32 -16.24
N LEU A 43 0.45 4.56 -15.68
CA LEU A 43 -0.21 5.86 -15.76
C LEU A 43 0.01 6.73 -14.54
N ARG A 44 0.53 6.16 -13.45
CA ARG A 44 0.70 6.83 -12.17
C ARG A 44 -0.60 7.50 -11.73
N GLU A 45 -1.68 6.75 -11.90
CA GLU A 45 -3.05 7.16 -11.55
C GLU A 45 -3.88 5.91 -11.28
N ASN A 46 -4.71 5.93 -10.26
CA ASN A 46 -5.67 4.86 -9.99
C ASN A 46 -7.01 5.24 -10.60
N LYS A 47 -7.19 4.96 -11.88
CA LYS A 47 -8.37 5.41 -12.62
C LYS A 47 -9.67 4.85 -12.10
N LYS A 48 -9.63 3.63 -11.56
CA LYS A 48 -10.84 2.96 -11.08
C LYS A 48 -11.36 3.57 -9.77
N TYR A 49 -10.45 3.85 -8.84
CA TYR A 49 -10.83 4.22 -7.47
C TYR A 49 -10.50 5.65 -7.08
N LEU A 50 -9.56 6.29 -7.74
CA LEU A 50 -9.18 7.67 -7.44
C LEU A 50 -8.75 8.40 -8.72
N PRO A 51 -9.69 8.61 -9.66
CA PRO A 51 -9.34 9.27 -10.92
C PRO A 51 -8.91 10.73 -10.70
N GLY A 52 -7.96 11.15 -11.52
CA GLY A 52 -7.49 12.54 -11.50
C GLY A 52 -6.37 12.83 -10.52
N ALA A 53 -6.01 11.88 -9.65
CA ALA A 53 -4.94 12.10 -8.68
C ALA A 53 -3.65 11.45 -9.17
N PHE A 54 -2.59 12.25 -9.31
CA PHE A 54 -1.28 11.76 -9.72
C PHE A 54 -0.59 11.02 -8.58
N ILE A 55 -0.08 9.83 -8.87
CA ILE A 55 0.70 9.04 -7.92
C ILE A 55 2.18 9.37 -8.11
N PRO A 56 2.84 10.01 -7.12
CA PRO A 56 4.27 10.34 -7.26
C PRO A 56 5.13 9.13 -7.62
N ASP A 57 6.16 9.37 -8.43
CA ASP A 57 7.03 8.30 -8.91
C ASP A 57 7.78 7.60 -7.78
N GLU A 58 7.95 8.27 -6.64
CA GLU A 58 8.63 7.71 -5.48
C GLU A 58 7.83 6.60 -4.79
N ILE A 59 6.52 6.56 -5.01
CA ILE A 59 5.70 5.50 -4.42
C ILE A 59 5.95 4.18 -5.15
N ASP A 60 6.36 3.16 -4.39
CA ASP A 60 6.52 1.81 -4.91
C ASP A 60 5.16 1.11 -4.92
N ILE A 61 4.67 0.80 -6.12
CA ILE A 61 3.41 0.10 -6.32
C ILE A 61 3.74 -1.36 -6.65
N THR A 62 3.31 -2.28 -5.81
CA THR A 62 3.73 -3.68 -5.94
C THR A 62 2.63 -4.65 -5.54
N ASN A 63 2.70 -5.88 -6.06
CA ASN A 63 1.86 -6.98 -5.60
C ASN A 63 2.62 -7.95 -4.69
N ASP A 64 3.84 -7.63 -4.32
CA ASP A 64 4.62 -8.41 -3.36
C ASP A 64 4.36 -7.86 -1.96
N ILE A 65 3.48 -8.52 -1.22
CA ILE A 65 3.05 -8.04 0.09
C ILE A 65 4.20 -8.02 1.11
N SER A 66 5.17 -8.91 0.98
CA SER A 66 6.34 -8.92 1.88
C SER A 66 7.14 -7.62 1.76
N ARG A 67 7.29 -7.07 0.55
CA ARG A 67 7.97 -5.79 0.35
C ARG A 67 7.27 -4.64 1.06
N VAL A 68 5.96 -4.73 1.20
CA VAL A 68 5.15 -3.67 1.80
C VAL A 68 5.16 -3.76 3.33
N ILE A 69 5.42 -4.95 3.87
CA ILE A 69 5.42 -5.18 5.32
C ILE A 69 6.82 -5.10 5.92
N TYR A 70 7.81 -5.70 5.26
CA TYR A 70 9.15 -5.87 5.84
C TYR A 70 9.80 -4.53 6.14
N ASN A 71 10.26 -4.39 7.37
CA ASN A 71 11.03 -3.23 7.84
C ASN A 71 10.31 -1.89 7.70
N LYS A 72 8.98 -1.90 7.73
CA LYS A 72 8.17 -0.66 7.74
C LYS A 72 7.87 -0.26 9.18
N GLU A 73 7.85 1.03 9.43
CA GLU A 73 7.53 1.58 10.74
C GLU A 73 6.01 1.63 10.96
N LEU A 74 5.26 1.90 9.89
CA LEU A 74 3.81 1.98 9.92
C LEU A 74 3.24 1.12 8.80
N ILE A 75 2.23 0.33 9.12
CA ILE A 75 1.49 -0.46 8.14
C ILE A 75 0.02 -0.08 8.23
N VAL A 76 -0.54 0.36 7.10
CA VAL A 76 -1.94 0.76 7.01
C VAL A 76 -2.72 -0.32 6.28
N LEU A 77 -3.72 -0.88 6.94
CA LEU A 77 -4.63 -1.87 6.35
C LEU A 77 -5.83 -1.12 5.76
N ALA A 78 -5.87 -1.03 4.44
CA ALA A 78 -6.91 -0.29 3.72
C ALA A 78 -7.78 -1.21 2.86
N VAL A 79 -7.89 -2.48 3.23
CA VAL A 79 -8.75 -3.46 2.57
C VAL A 79 -9.62 -4.16 3.60
N ALA A 80 -10.87 -4.45 3.22
CA ALA A 80 -11.84 -5.13 4.07
C ALA A 80 -12.22 -6.49 3.46
N SER A 81 -11.24 -7.28 3.07
CA SER A 81 -11.45 -8.54 2.37
C SER A 81 -10.94 -9.73 3.19
N TYR A 82 -11.71 -10.81 3.23
CA TYR A 82 -11.28 -12.04 3.89
C TYR A 82 -10.03 -12.63 3.26
N GLY A 83 -9.83 -12.45 1.96
CA GLY A 83 -8.64 -12.94 1.27
C GLY A 83 -7.33 -12.33 1.76
N ILE A 84 -7.40 -11.12 2.31
CA ILE A 84 -6.20 -10.45 2.81
C ILE A 84 -5.67 -11.13 4.08
N ARG A 85 -6.55 -11.69 4.90
CA ARG A 85 -6.13 -12.38 6.13
C ARG A 85 -5.19 -13.53 5.82
N GLU A 86 -5.51 -14.33 4.80
CA GLU A 86 -4.66 -15.43 4.38
C GLU A 86 -3.31 -14.94 3.87
N SER A 87 -3.32 -13.90 3.05
CA SER A 87 -2.09 -13.30 2.53
C SER A 87 -1.21 -12.78 3.66
N LEU A 88 -1.80 -12.14 4.67
CA LEU A 88 -1.06 -11.65 5.83
C LEU A 88 -0.50 -12.78 6.68
N ASN A 89 -1.24 -13.88 6.84
CA ASN A 89 -0.77 -15.04 7.57
C ASN A 89 0.48 -15.66 6.92
N ASN A 90 0.54 -15.65 5.60
CA ASN A 90 1.69 -16.16 4.86
C ASN A 90 2.94 -15.27 5.03
N CYS A 91 2.75 -14.05 5.50
CA CYS A 91 3.82 -13.08 5.67
C CYS A 91 4.11 -12.76 7.14
N LYS A 92 3.69 -13.61 8.08
CA LYS A 92 3.90 -13.36 9.52
C LYS A 92 5.36 -13.09 9.87
N LYS A 93 6.28 -13.75 9.20
CA LYS A 93 7.71 -13.59 9.43
C LYS A 93 8.23 -12.20 9.09
N ASP A 94 7.51 -11.45 8.26
CA ASP A 94 7.91 -10.12 7.82
C ASP A 94 7.51 -9.02 8.81
N PHE A 95 6.60 -9.34 9.75
CA PHE A 95 6.19 -8.43 10.80
C PHE A 95 7.19 -8.43 11.95
N ASN A 96 7.31 -7.29 12.63
CA ASN A 96 8.10 -7.21 13.86
C ASN A 96 7.30 -6.45 14.94
N LYS A 97 7.78 -6.50 16.18
CA LYS A 97 7.06 -5.98 17.35
C LYS A 97 7.01 -4.46 17.42
N GLU A 98 7.89 -3.79 16.70
CA GLU A 98 7.98 -2.34 16.76
C GLU A 98 7.10 -1.64 15.74
N GLN A 99 6.50 -2.40 14.83
CA GLN A 99 5.63 -1.84 13.81
C GLN A 99 4.29 -1.38 14.40
N VAL A 100 3.82 -0.24 13.94
CA VAL A 100 2.48 0.25 14.23
C VAL A 100 1.58 -0.18 13.07
N ILE A 101 0.47 -0.83 13.40
CA ILE A 101 -0.49 -1.30 12.40
C ILE A 101 -1.82 -0.57 12.62
N VAL A 102 -2.29 0.11 11.59
CA VAL A 102 -3.54 0.88 11.63
C VAL A 102 -4.52 0.30 10.62
N ASN A 103 -5.73 0.04 11.07
CA ASN A 103 -6.80 -0.45 10.19
C ASN A 103 -7.76 0.70 9.87
N VAL A 104 -7.88 1.03 8.58
CA VAL A 104 -8.77 2.10 8.10
C VAL A 104 -9.89 1.57 7.20
N ALA A 105 -10.00 0.26 7.10
CA ALA A 105 -11.01 -0.38 6.27
C ALA A 105 -12.39 -0.37 6.93
#